data_152e9d9f3403a87e475be0fa323ae1a6
#
_entry.id   152e9d9f3403a87e475be0fa323ae1a6
#
_cell.length_a   1.000
_cell.length_b   1.000
_cell.length_c   1.000
_cell.angle_alpha   90.00
_cell.angle_beta   90.00
_cell.angle_gamma   90.00
#
_symmetry.space_group_name_H-M   'P 1'
#
loop_
_entity.id
_entity.type
_entity.pdbx_description
1 polymer ?
#
loop_
_entity_poly.entity_id
_entity_poly.type
_entity_poly.pdbx_seq_one_letter_code
_entity_poly.pdbx_strand_id
1 'polypeptide(L)'
;MRKYLLSFAVMMGTVLLTGCLSDNDNKNSSVDYVVTTGALIVNNGSSSSKIDGSLTFLDFSTNPVSVQQNVYRTANGVSLGGTPNDVYVYGNKIYITGSDENVVFVLNKSNFKQIKKISTVADMGEAEGVTPRHLKAYDGKVYVTTYGGYV
;
A
#
# COMPACT_ATOMS: atom_id res chain seq x y z
N MET A 1 2.22 46.06 70.76
CA MET A 1 2.64 44.73 70.46
C MET A 1 1.84 44.26 69.19
N ARG A 2 2.45 44.31 68.03
CA ARG A 2 1.77 44.14 66.70
C ARG A 2 1.92 42.72 66.26
N LYS A 3 0.77 42.10 66.04
CA LYS A 3 0.65 40.75 65.44
C LYS A 3 0.73 40.87 63.94
N TYR A 4 1.76 40.30 63.31
CA TYR A 4 1.83 40.19 61.86
C TYR A 4 1.17 38.89 61.45
N LEU A 5 0.08 39.02 60.74
CA LEU A 5 -0.57 37.90 60.06
C LEU A 5 0.09 37.72 58.71
N LEU A 6 0.83 36.62 58.54
CA LEU A 6 1.34 36.24 57.24
C LEU A 6 0.24 35.49 56.50
N SER A 7 -0.32 36.14 55.49
CA SER A 7 -1.24 35.53 54.56
C SER A 7 -0.44 34.77 53.49
N PHE A 8 -0.46 33.46 53.54
CA PHE A 8 0.10 32.60 52.49
C PHE A 8 -0.91 32.51 51.37
N ALA A 9 -0.69 33.24 50.28
CA ALA A 9 -1.43 33.09 49.04
C ALA A 9 -0.88 31.88 48.31
N VAL A 10 -1.61 30.77 48.36
CA VAL A 10 -1.38 29.60 47.50
C VAL A 10 -1.82 29.97 46.10
N MET A 11 -0.83 30.26 45.25
CA MET A 11 -1.05 30.50 43.83
C MET A 11 -1.16 29.15 43.13
N MET A 12 -2.40 28.71 42.98
CA MET A 12 -2.74 27.48 42.26
C MET A 12 -2.58 27.74 40.76
N GLY A 13 -1.39 27.39 40.25
CA GLY A 13 -1.08 27.46 38.81
C GLY A 13 -1.89 26.40 38.04
N THR A 14 -2.95 26.86 37.43
CA THR A 14 -3.66 26.05 36.41
C THR A 14 -2.80 25.96 35.18
N VAL A 15 -2.13 24.82 34.98
CA VAL A 15 -1.49 24.48 33.72
C VAL A 15 -2.59 24.22 32.72
N LEU A 16 -2.88 25.21 31.91
CA LEU A 16 -3.72 25.03 30.70
C LEU A 16 -2.88 24.22 29.70
N LEU A 17 -3.16 22.94 29.64
CA LEU A 17 -2.76 22.11 28.50
C LEU A 17 -3.57 22.60 27.29
N THR A 18 -3.07 23.61 26.60
CA THR A 18 -3.55 23.92 25.26
C THR A 18 -3.02 22.83 24.34
N GLY A 19 -3.78 21.73 24.24
CA GLY A 19 -3.62 20.81 23.13
C GLY A 19 -3.79 21.63 21.85
N CYS A 20 -2.83 21.51 20.95
CA CYS A 20 -2.93 22.07 19.61
C CYS A 20 -4.07 21.37 18.85
N LEU A 21 -5.28 21.84 19.06
CA LEU A 21 -6.41 21.70 18.15
C LEU A 21 -6.51 23.04 17.41
N SER A 22 -5.54 23.27 16.55
CA SER A 22 -5.65 24.35 15.57
C SER A 22 -6.33 23.82 14.33
N ASP A 23 -7.58 23.39 14.47
CA ASP A 23 -8.49 23.25 13.35
C ASP A 23 -9.02 24.64 13.00
N ASN A 24 -8.19 25.38 12.29
CA ASN A 24 -8.65 26.55 11.54
C ASN A 24 -9.24 26.08 10.21
N ASP A 25 -10.24 25.21 10.26
CA ASP A 25 -11.02 24.81 9.09
C ASP A 25 -12.08 25.84 8.76
N ASN A 26 -11.64 27.05 8.49
CA ASN A 26 -12.46 28.04 7.79
C ASN A 26 -11.90 28.30 6.39
N LYS A 27 -11.55 27.22 5.68
CA LYS A 27 -11.44 27.22 4.24
C LYS A 27 -12.53 26.33 3.70
N ASN A 28 -13.38 26.92 2.89
CA ASN A 28 -14.25 26.25 1.93
C ASN A 28 -13.39 25.48 0.91
N SER A 29 -12.59 24.52 1.40
CA SER A 29 -11.95 23.53 0.56
C SER A 29 -13.00 22.44 0.36
N SER A 30 -13.57 22.40 -0.83
CA SER A 30 -14.19 21.18 -1.33
C SER A 30 -13.17 20.06 -1.10
N VAL A 31 -13.42 19.21 -0.11
CA VAL A 31 -12.65 18.00 0.05
C VAL A 31 -12.99 17.16 -1.17
N ASP A 32 -12.08 17.10 -2.15
CA ASP A 32 -12.21 16.19 -3.26
C ASP A 32 -12.13 14.77 -2.71
N TYR A 33 -13.29 14.19 -2.43
CA TYR A 33 -13.38 12.78 -2.07
C TYR A 33 -12.97 11.96 -3.29
N VAL A 34 -11.79 11.36 -3.22
CA VAL A 34 -11.41 10.34 -4.20
C VAL A 34 -12.31 9.13 -3.98
N VAL A 35 -13.32 8.99 -4.82
CA VAL A 35 -14.19 7.82 -4.78
C VAL A 35 -13.39 6.62 -5.28
N THR A 36 -13.04 5.74 -4.35
CA THR A 36 -12.40 4.48 -4.70
C THR A 36 -13.45 3.51 -5.21
N THR A 37 -13.37 3.15 -6.49
CA THR A 37 -14.32 2.24 -7.14
C THR A 37 -14.04 0.76 -6.89
N GLY A 38 -12.89 0.43 -6.31
CA GLY A 38 -12.52 -0.94 -5.99
C GLY A 38 -11.19 -1.06 -5.27
N ALA A 39 -10.89 -2.27 -4.80
CA ALA A 39 -9.61 -2.61 -4.16
C ALA A 39 -9.03 -3.88 -4.76
N LEU A 40 -7.70 -3.95 -4.78
CA LEU A 40 -6.95 -5.15 -5.15
C LEU A 40 -6.34 -5.77 -3.89
N ILE A 41 -6.49 -7.08 -3.76
CA ILE A 41 -5.89 -7.88 -2.69
C ILE A 41 -4.98 -8.90 -3.33
N VAL A 42 -3.69 -8.85 -3.00
CA VAL A 42 -2.75 -9.90 -3.37
C VAL A 42 -2.70 -10.95 -2.26
N ASN A 43 -2.92 -12.20 -2.63
CA ASN A 43 -2.82 -13.35 -1.74
C ASN A 43 -1.49 -14.05 -2.01
N ASN A 44 -0.67 -14.14 -0.99
CA ASN A 44 0.71 -14.62 -1.12
C ASN A 44 0.81 -16.09 -1.58
N GLY A 45 -0.16 -16.93 -1.20
CA GLY A 45 -0.02 -18.36 -1.40
C GLY A 45 0.92 -19.00 -0.36
N SER A 46 1.51 -20.13 -0.71
CA SER A 46 2.46 -20.85 0.16
C SER A 46 3.45 -21.65 -0.68
N SER A 47 4.69 -21.21 -0.71
CA SER A 47 5.77 -21.89 -1.42
C SER A 47 6.01 -23.31 -0.89
N SER A 48 5.99 -23.49 0.44
CA SER A 48 6.16 -24.79 1.09
C SER A 48 5.03 -25.78 0.78
N SER A 49 3.81 -25.28 0.62
CA SER A 49 2.63 -26.10 0.30
C SER A 49 2.31 -26.14 -1.20
N LYS A 50 3.14 -25.50 -2.04
CA LYS A 50 2.95 -25.37 -3.49
C LYS A 50 1.58 -24.78 -3.86
N ILE A 51 1.15 -23.81 -3.07
CA ILE A 51 -0.09 -23.05 -3.32
C ILE A 51 0.34 -21.73 -3.96
N ASP A 52 -0.04 -21.53 -5.21
CA ASP A 52 0.23 -20.30 -5.93
C ASP A 52 -0.51 -19.10 -5.33
N GLY A 53 0.11 -17.95 -5.43
CA GLY A 53 -0.53 -16.70 -5.08
C GLY A 53 -1.62 -16.29 -6.08
N SER A 54 -2.47 -15.38 -5.66
CA SER A 54 -3.60 -14.93 -6.47
C SER A 54 -3.88 -13.44 -6.30
N LEU A 55 -4.62 -12.88 -7.24
CA LEU A 55 -5.12 -11.51 -7.20
C LEU A 55 -6.64 -11.53 -7.11
N THR A 56 -7.19 -10.86 -6.11
CA THR A 56 -8.62 -10.66 -5.91
C THR A 56 -8.97 -9.19 -6.15
N PHE A 57 -10.06 -8.93 -6.85
CA PHE A 57 -10.61 -7.59 -7.03
C PHE A 57 -11.94 -7.45 -6.30
N LEU A 58 -12.07 -6.41 -5.50
CA LEU A 58 -13.31 -5.98 -4.86
C LEU A 58 -13.89 -4.81 -5.65
N ASP A 59 -15.09 -4.97 -6.17
CA ASP A 59 -15.80 -3.92 -6.90
C ASP A 59 -16.79 -3.23 -5.95
N PHE A 60 -16.49 -2.00 -5.59
CA PHE A 60 -17.30 -1.17 -4.70
C PHE A 60 -18.42 -0.42 -5.43
N SER A 61 -18.47 -0.51 -6.77
CA SER A 61 -19.56 0.10 -7.56
C SER A 61 -20.85 -0.70 -7.49
N THR A 62 -20.81 -1.92 -6.96
CA THR A 62 -21.96 -2.84 -6.82
C THR A 62 -22.43 -2.93 -5.37
N ASN A 63 -23.73 -3.18 -5.16
CA ASN A 63 -24.31 -3.45 -3.85
C ASN A 63 -25.16 -4.73 -3.89
N PRO A 64 -24.76 -5.81 -3.20
CA PRO A 64 -23.57 -5.94 -2.36
C PRO A 64 -22.25 -5.84 -3.15
N VAL A 65 -21.15 -5.56 -2.46
CA VAL A 65 -19.81 -5.50 -3.05
C VAL A 65 -19.49 -6.81 -3.79
N SER A 66 -19.12 -6.71 -5.05
CA SER A 66 -18.72 -7.86 -5.85
C SER A 66 -17.28 -8.27 -5.54
N VAL A 67 -17.05 -9.57 -5.31
CA VAL A 67 -15.75 -10.16 -5.05
C VAL A 67 -15.34 -11.03 -6.21
N GLN A 68 -14.34 -10.62 -6.98
CA GLN A 68 -13.81 -11.36 -8.11
C GLN A 68 -12.48 -11.99 -7.74
N GLN A 69 -12.49 -13.28 -7.46
CA GLN A 69 -11.28 -14.04 -7.10
C GLN A 69 -10.48 -14.43 -8.33
N ASN A 70 -9.16 -14.59 -8.17
CA ASN A 70 -8.25 -15.09 -9.19
C ASN A 70 -8.30 -14.30 -10.52
N VAL A 71 -8.52 -12.97 -10.47
CA VAL A 71 -8.69 -12.15 -11.68
C VAL A 71 -7.47 -12.21 -12.62
N TYR A 72 -6.26 -12.37 -12.09
CA TYR A 72 -5.08 -12.56 -12.93
C TYR A 72 -5.15 -13.89 -13.70
N ARG A 73 -5.45 -15.00 -13.03
CA ARG A 73 -5.53 -16.31 -13.67
C ARG A 73 -6.67 -16.36 -14.68
N THR A 74 -7.80 -15.77 -14.35
CA THR A 74 -8.95 -15.67 -15.29
C THR A 74 -8.58 -14.91 -16.56
N ALA A 75 -7.82 -13.81 -16.43
CA ALA A 75 -7.42 -13.00 -17.58
C ALA A 75 -6.29 -13.62 -18.42
N ASN A 76 -5.38 -14.39 -17.80
CA ASN A 76 -4.11 -14.81 -18.42
C ASN A 76 -3.96 -16.33 -18.61
N GLY A 77 -4.86 -17.15 -18.03
CA GLY A 77 -4.80 -18.61 -18.13
C GLY A 77 -3.73 -19.29 -17.26
N VAL A 78 -2.92 -18.51 -16.54
CA VAL A 78 -1.83 -18.97 -15.67
C VAL A 78 -1.93 -18.29 -14.30
N SER A 79 -1.31 -18.89 -13.26
CA SER A 79 -1.24 -18.30 -11.93
C SER A 79 -0.17 -17.22 -11.83
N LEU A 80 -0.17 -16.45 -10.73
CA LEU A 80 0.91 -15.50 -10.40
C LEU A 80 2.19 -16.19 -9.94
N GLY A 81 2.18 -17.52 -9.78
CA GLY A 81 3.29 -18.24 -9.19
C GLY A 81 3.34 -18.12 -7.66
N GLY A 82 4.46 -18.52 -7.07
CA GLY A 82 4.65 -18.49 -5.62
C GLY A 82 4.92 -17.07 -5.10
N THR A 83 4.42 -16.83 -3.92
CA THR A 83 4.73 -15.67 -3.05
C THR A 83 4.73 -14.27 -3.70
N PRO A 84 3.65 -13.84 -4.40
CA PRO A 84 3.47 -12.43 -4.67
C PRO A 84 3.29 -11.67 -3.34
N ASN A 85 3.95 -10.51 -3.18
CA ASN A 85 3.98 -9.80 -1.89
C ASN A 85 3.25 -8.47 -1.88
N ASP A 86 3.31 -7.73 -2.95
CA ASP A 86 2.74 -6.38 -2.99
C ASP A 86 2.05 -6.12 -4.32
N VAL A 87 1.01 -5.29 -4.28
CA VAL A 87 0.28 -4.82 -5.44
C VAL A 87 0.13 -3.31 -5.41
N TYR A 88 0.49 -2.64 -6.50
CA TYR A 88 0.41 -1.19 -6.60
C TYR A 88 -0.23 -0.76 -7.92
N VAL A 89 -1.20 0.15 -7.83
CA VAL A 89 -1.85 0.73 -9.01
C VAL A 89 -1.22 2.08 -9.31
N TYR A 90 -0.71 2.24 -10.53
CA TYR A 90 -0.19 3.52 -10.98
C TYR A 90 -0.61 3.80 -12.44
N GLY A 91 -1.35 4.89 -12.63
CA GLY A 91 -1.96 5.22 -13.91
C GLY A 91 -2.95 4.14 -14.37
N ASN A 92 -2.74 3.62 -15.57
CA ASN A 92 -3.56 2.55 -16.17
C ASN A 92 -2.96 1.14 -16.00
N LYS A 93 -2.00 0.99 -15.06
CA LYS A 93 -1.29 -0.27 -14.85
C LYS A 93 -1.40 -0.74 -13.39
N ILE A 94 -1.28 -2.04 -13.22
CA ILE A 94 -1.13 -2.72 -11.94
C ILE A 94 0.25 -3.36 -11.95
N TYR A 95 0.99 -3.18 -10.86
CA TYR A 95 2.30 -3.78 -10.64
C TYR A 95 2.19 -4.76 -9.48
N ILE A 96 2.79 -5.95 -9.63
CA ILE A 96 2.77 -6.99 -8.58
C ILE A 96 4.18 -7.55 -8.45
N THR A 97 4.71 -7.61 -7.23
CA THR A 97 5.98 -8.30 -6.96
C THR A 97 5.75 -9.80 -6.85
N GLY A 98 6.52 -10.59 -7.57
CA GLY A 98 6.59 -12.06 -7.48
C GLY A 98 7.93 -12.47 -6.91
N SER A 99 7.98 -12.74 -5.59
CA SER A 99 9.24 -12.93 -4.87
C SER A 99 9.97 -14.18 -5.28
N ASP A 100 9.31 -15.33 -5.38
CA ASP A 100 9.95 -16.60 -5.73
C ASP A 100 10.49 -16.62 -7.17
N GLU A 101 9.86 -15.85 -8.05
CA GLU A 101 10.25 -15.78 -9.45
C GLU A 101 11.21 -14.62 -9.76
N ASN A 102 11.50 -13.76 -8.78
CA ASN A 102 12.34 -12.56 -8.92
C ASN A 102 11.83 -11.63 -10.04
N VAL A 103 10.53 -11.32 -10.01
CA VAL A 103 9.88 -10.53 -11.07
C VAL A 103 8.95 -9.46 -10.54
N VAL A 104 8.67 -8.49 -11.41
CA VAL A 104 7.52 -7.59 -11.29
C VAL A 104 6.59 -7.87 -12.48
N PHE A 105 5.37 -8.28 -12.19
CA PHE A 105 4.30 -8.35 -13.18
C PHE A 105 3.74 -6.97 -13.43
N VAL A 106 3.52 -6.63 -14.70
CA VAL A 106 2.86 -5.40 -15.13
C VAL A 106 1.59 -5.78 -15.86
N LEU A 107 0.44 -5.38 -15.32
CA LEU A 107 -0.87 -5.69 -15.88
C LEU A 107 -1.57 -4.43 -16.37
N ASN A 108 -2.48 -4.61 -17.29
CA ASN A 108 -3.46 -3.59 -17.65
C ASN A 108 -4.54 -3.52 -16.56
N LYS A 109 -4.81 -2.31 -16.05
CA LYS A 109 -5.77 -2.08 -14.96
C LYS A 109 -7.21 -2.42 -15.33
N SER A 110 -7.60 -2.26 -16.61
CA SER A 110 -8.99 -2.42 -17.02
C SER A 110 -9.42 -3.89 -17.23
N ASN A 111 -8.45 -4.79 -17.46
CA ASN A 111 -8.77 -6.18 -17.82
C ASN A 111 -7.85 -7.22 -17.19
N PHE A 112 -6.92 -6.81 -16.33
CA PHE A 112 -5.94 -7.64 -15.62
C PHE A 112 -4.99 -8.45 -16.52
N LYS A 113 -4.98 -8.19 -17.83
CA LYS A 113 -4.07 -8.86 -18.76
C LYS A 113 -2.64 -8.42 -18.52
N GLN A 114 -1.73 -9.38 -18.52
CA GLN A 114 -0.30 -9.12 -18.40
C GLN A 114 0.21 -8.39 -19.64
N ILE A 115 0.84 -7.25 -19.40
CA ILE A 115 1.53 -6.47 -20.43
C ILE A 115 3.00 -6.89 -20.49
N LYS A 116 3.61 -7.06 -19.30
CA LYS A 116 5.05 -7.38 -19.20
C LYS A 116 5.33 -8.14 -17.89
N LYS A 117 6.41 -8.91 -17.91
CA LYS A 117 7.06 -9.51 -16.75
C LYS A 117 8.51 -9.03 -16.74
N ILE A 118 8.91 -8.31 -15.70
CA ILE A 118 10.23 -7.70 -15.58
C ILE A 118 11.02 -8.55 -14.59
N SER A 119 12.17 -9.07 -14.99
CA SER A 119 13.07 -9.81 -14.10
C SER A 119 13.92 -8.82 -13.31
N THR A 120 13.81 -8.84 -11.99
CA THR A 120 14.62 -7.97 -11.13
C THR A 120 16.09 -8.42 -11.09
N VAL A 121 16.35 -9.71 -11.14
CA VAL A 121 17.73 -10.23 -11.18
C VAL A 121 18.44 -9.96 -12.51
N ALA A 122 17.72 -9.95 -13.62
CA ALA A 122 18.30 -9.62 -14.92
C ALA A 122 18.71 -8.14 -15.00
N ASP A 123 17.97 -7.26 -14.36
CA ASP A 123 18.21 -5.82 -14.40
C ASP A 123 19.17 -5.34 -13.30
N MET A 124 19.16 -5.98 -12.11
CA MET A 124 19.91 -5.56 -10.93
C MET A 124 21.07 -6.49 -10.55
N GLY A 125 21.10 -7.73 -11.06
CA GLY A 125 22.03 -8.76 -10.64
C GLY A 125 21.42 -9.80 -9.70
N GLU A 126 22.01 -10.99 -9.64
CA GLU A 126 21.48 -12.13 -8.87
C GLU A 126 21.55 -11.93 -7.35
N ALA A 127 22.47 -11.09 -6.86
CA ALA A 127 22.58 -10.80 -5.43
C ALA A 127 21.61 -9.70 -5.00
N GLU A 128 21.48 -8.66 -5.81
CA GLU A 128 20.73 -7.44 -5.51
C GLU A 128 19.25 -7.54 -5.87
N GLY A 129 18.94 -8.20 -6.98
CA GLY A 129 17.60 -8.28 -7.54
C GLY A 129 16.70 -9.37 -6.96
N VAL A 130 17.18 -10.13 -5.98
CA VAL A 130 16.40 -11.27 -5.44
C VAL A 130 15.23 -10.83 -4.58
N THR A 131 14.17 -11.59 -4.67
CA THR A 131 12.99 -11.50 -3.79
C THR A 131 12.44 -10.08 -3.72
N PRO A 132 11.86 -9.52 -4.81
CA PRO A 132 11.22 -8.22 -4.80
C PRO A 132 10.06 -8.20 -3.80
N ARG A 133 9.93 -7.11 -3.01
CA ARG A 133 9.03 -7.05 -1.86
C ARG A 133 7.94 -5.99 -2.01
N HIS A 134 8.32 -4.74 -2.04
CA HIS A 134 7.38 -3.63 -2.00
C HIS A 134 7.51 -2.72 -3.20
N LEU A 135 6.40 -2.07 -3.53
CA LEU A 135 6.25 -1.18 -4.68
C LEU A 135 5.82 0.20 -4.22
N LYS A 136 6.39 1.21 -4.82
CA LYS A 136 5.92 2.60 -4.78
C LYS A 136 6.08 3.23 -6.15
N ALA A 137 5.22 4.21 -6.45
CA ALA A 137 5.36 4.98 -7.67
C ALA A 137 5.37 6.48 -7.37
N TYR A 138 6.24 7.19 -8.07
CA TYR A 138 6.35 8.63 -8.00
C TYR A 138 6.95 9.16 -9.30
N ASP A 139 6.43 10.27 -9.79
CA ASP A 139 6.95 11.01 -10.95
C ASP A 139 7.23 10.12 -12.18
N GLY A 140 6.25 9.33 -12.60
CA GLY A 140 6.34 8.46 -13.76
C GLY A 140 7.20 7.21 -13.60
N LYS A 141 7.77 6.97 -12.42
CA LYS A 141 8.64 5.84 -12.11
C LYS A 141 7.99 4.90 -11.08
N VAL A 142 8.35 3.63 -11.14
CA VAL A 142 7.99 2.62 -10.14
C VAL A 142 9.28 2.15 -9.46
N TYR A 143 9.28 2.18 -8.15
CA TYR A 143 10.38 1.76 -7.30
C TYR A 143 10.02 0.42 -6.67
N VAL A 144 10.97 -0.49 -6.65
CA VAL A 144 10.80 -1.85 -6.13
C VAL A 144 11.91 -2.13 -5.14
N THR A 145 11.56 -2.48 -3.91
CA THR A 145 12.57 -2.93 -2.93
C THR A 145 12.83 -4.42 -3.11
N THR A 146 14.06 -4.85 -2.94
CA THR A 146 14.46 -6.25 -3.00
C THR A 146 15.03 -6.74 -1.67
N TYR A 147 15.05 -8.05 -1.47
CA TYR A 147 15.62 -8.62 -0.25
C TYR A 147 17.16 -8.48 -0.22
N GLY A 148 17.79 -8.30 -1.38
CA GLY A 148 19.22 -7.96 -1.49
C GLY A 148 19.59 -6.57 -0.95
N GLY A 149 18.62 -5.76 -0.50
CA GLY A 149 18.86 -4.44 0.10
C GLY A 149 18.94 -3.29 -0.91
N TYR A 150 18.43 -3.47 -2.10
CA TYR A 150 18.45 -2.48 -3.19
C TYR A 150 17.02 -2.04 -3.59
N VAL A 151 16.94 -0.93 -4.31
CA VAL A 151 15.70 -0.33 -4.82
C VAL A 151 15.83 -0.09 -6.32
#